data_d251214c562e005ef8fc44f85e57ea5b
#
_entry.id   d251214c562e005ef8fc44f85e57ea5b
#
_cell.length_a   1.000
_cell.length_b   1.000
_cell.length_c   1.000
_cell.angle_alpha   90.00
_cell.angle_beta   90.00
_cell.angle_gamma   90.00
#
_symmetry.space_group_name_H-M   'P 1'
#
loop_
_entity.id
_entity.type
_entity.pdbx_description
1 polymer ?
#
loop_
_entity_poly.entity_id
_entity_poly.type
_entity_poly.pdbx_seq_one_letter_code
_entity_poly.pdbx_strand_id
1 'polypeptide(L)'
;MSNLHATVVGAGLAGSEAAWQLARQGIAVTLIEMKPEKMSPAHHSPLFAELVCSNSLRSDRLTNAVGLLKEEMRLMHSLVMEAADLARVPAGGALAVDRETFSGHITKSLREHPLVEVVSREVTEIPDSPVIIATGPLTSDALSETISRLPGLETLNFYDAAAPIVTAESLNMDKVFRQSRYDRGDDYLNCPMTEEEYNAFVDALLAAETADIHGFEETKVFEGCMPVESMARRGRMVLAFGPMKPVGLRDPKTGKEPYAVVQLRQDNATGTLYNLVGFQTRLKWGEQKRVFGMIPGLENAEFARYGVMHRNTFLHSPGFLNAHFEMISRPQCYFAGQMTGVEGYVESAASGLLCGLSLGRDLRGLGTVELPGITAMGAMGRYISTPNRDFQPMNCTFGLLDGLLVDKQHKKIRNKQERYTVISERSLSYLRDWVTEMQV
;
A
#
# COMPACT_ATOMS: atom_id res chain seq x y z
N MET A 1 29.91 -16.61 20.91
CA MET A 1 29.30 -15.41 20.31
C MET A 1 27.90 -15.35 20.86
N SER A 2 27.47 -14.26 21.52
CA SER A 2 26.08 -14.07 21.92
C SER A 2 25.24 -14.11 20.64
N ASN A 3 24.28 -15.06 20.55
CA ASN A 3 23.34 -15.10 19.44
C ASN A 3 22.49 -13.84 19.51
N LEU A 4 22.78 -12.87 18.65
CA LEU A 4 21.94 -11.68 18.52
C LEU A 4 20.55 -12.13 18.08
N HIS A 5 19.50 -11.61 18.72
CA HIS A 5 18.14 -12.02 18.50
C HIS A 5 17.19 -10.82 18.56
N ALA A 6 16.14 -10.84 17.73
CA ALA A 6 15.07 -9.86 17.74
C ALA A 6 13.71 -10.52 17.52
N THR A 7 12.66 -9.92 18.05
CA THR A 7 11.27 -10.33 17.83
C THR A 7 10.60 -9.40 16.82
N VAL A 8 9.89 -9.97 15.85
CA VAL A 8 9.03 -9.22 14.92
C VAL A 8 7.60 -9.70 15.10
N VAL A 9 6.67 -8.78 15.35
CA VAL A 9 5.25 -9.08 15.56
C VAL A 9 4.45 -8.63 14.34
N GLY A 10 3.82 -9.59 13.66
CA GLY A 10 3.09 -9.43 12.41
C GLY A 10 3.93 -9.78 11.19
N ALA A 11 3.43 -10.68 10.33
CA ALA A 11 4.05 -11.07 9.05
C ALA A 11 3.32 -10.44 7.84
N GLY A 12 2.85 -9.20 7.99
CA GLY A 12 2.42 -8.35 6.87
C GLY A 12 3.61 -7.86 6.05
N LEU A 13 3.40 -6.92 5.13
CA LEU A 13 4.46 -6.35 4.28
C LEU A 13 5.64 -5.82 5.08
N ALA A 14 5.36 -5.02 6.12
CA ALA A 14 6.40 -4.40 6.95
C ALA A 14 7.16 -5.43 7.80
N GLY A 15 6.44 -6.36 8.45
CA GLY A 15 7.08 -7.35 9.32
C GLY A 15 7.85 -8.40 8.55
N SER A 16 7.36 -8.82 7.39
CA SER A 16 8.10 -9.72 6.49
C SER A 16 9.41 -9.08 6.01
N GLU A 17 9.35 -7.82 5.62
CA GLU A 17 10.54 -7.08 5.20
C GLU A 17 11.53 -6.87 6.36
N ALA A 18 11.03 -6.50 7.56
CA ALA A 18 11.87 -6.32 8.74
C ALA A 18 12.58 -7.61 9.16
N ALA A 19 11.85 -8.74 9.19
CA ALA A 19 12.42 -10.04 9.51
C ALA A 19 13.51 -10.47 8.51
N TRP A 20 13.27 -10.22 7.22
CA TRP A 20 14.24 -10.46 6.17
C TRP A 20 15.52 -9.65 6.36
N GLN A 21 15.41 -8.35 6.60
CA GLN A 21 16.55 -7.46 6.77
C GLN A 21 17.37 -7.79 8.04
N LEU A 22 16.71 -8.20 9.13
CA LEU A 22 17.40 -8.71 10.33
C LEU A 22 18.17 -10.00 10.04
N ALA A 23 17.52 -10.98 9.41
CA ALA A 23 18.11 -12.27 9.10
C ALA A 23 19.30 -12.16 8.14
N ARG A 24 19.24 -11.26 7.12
CA ARG A 24 20.37 -10.95 6.24
C ARG A 24 21.58 -10.39 6.97
N GLN A 25 21.38 -9.71 8.09
CA GLN A 25 22.45 -9.18 8.95
C GLN A 25 22.99 -10.23 9.96
N GLY A 26 22.53 -11.48 9.89
CA GLY A 26 22.95 -12.56 10.80
C GLY A 26 22.26 -12.52 12.16
N ILE A 27 21.14 -11.80 12.30
CA ILE A 27 20.34 -11.73 13.52
C ILE A 27 19.30 -12.87 13.50
N ALA A 28 19.22 -13.65 14.57
CA ALA A 28 18.14 -14.61 14.74
C ALA A 28 16.81 -13.87 14.98
N VAL A 29 15.73 -14.31 14.32
CA VAL A 29 14.44 -13.63 14.35
C VAL A 29 13.35 -14.59 14.82
N THR A 30 12.59 -14.22 15.83
CA THR A 30 11.26 -14.83 16.09
C THR A 30 10.19 -13.97 15.42
N LEU A 31 9.62 -14.47 14.31
CA LEU A 31 8.53 -13.84 13.59
C LEU A 31 7.19 -14.38 14.10
N ILE A 32 6.42 -13.55 14.80
CA ILE A 32 5.13 -13.94 15.39
C ILE A 32 4.00 -13.44 14.50
N GLU A 33 3.17 -14.34 13.98
CA GLU A 33 2.01 -14.01 13.16
C GLU A 33 0.75 -14.69 13.74
N MET A 34 -0.35 -13.95 13.83
CA MET A 34 -1.59 -14.51 14.38
C MET A 34 -2.29 -15.48 13.42
N LYS A 35 -2.05 -15.34 12.11
CA LYS A 35 -2.58 -16.28 11.11
C LYS A 35 -1.80 -17.61 11.13
N PRO A 36 -2.45 -18.74 10.86
CA PRO A 36 -3.87 -18.94 10.55
C PRO A 36 -4.77 -19.07 11.77
N GLU A 37 -4.24 -19.04 12.99
CA GLU A 37 -5.03 -19.28 14.22
C GLU A 37 -6.10 -18.21 14.43
N LYS A 38 -5.77 -16.96 14.10
CA LYS A 38 -6.70 -15.83 14.17
C LYS A 38 -6.58 -14.99 12.89
N MET A 39 -7.69 -14.90 12.14
CA MET A 39 -7.77 -14.07 10.95
C MET A 39 -8.29 -12.68 11.31
N SER A 40 -7.78 -11.64 10.64
CA SER A 40 -8.41 -10.31 10.72
C SER A 40 -9.62 -10.24 9.78
N PRO A 41 -10.50 -9.24 9.93
CA PRO A 41 -11.67 -9.10 9.05
C PRO A 41 -11.37 -8.97 7.55
N ALA A 42 -10.14 -8.56 7.18
CA ALA A 42 -9.73 -8.33 5.78
C ALA A 42 -8.86 -9.46 5.19
N HIS A 43 -8.23 -10.27 6.04
CA HIS A 43 -7.35 -11.34 5.58
C HIS A 43 -8.13 -12.63 5.32
N HIS A 44 -7.80 -13.31 4.21
CA HIS A 44 -8.44 -14.56 3.77
C HIS A 44 -7.41 -15.66 3.51
N SER A 45 -6.13 -15.32 3.45
CA SER A 45 -5.03 -16.25 3.18
C SER A 45 -4.14 -16.44 4.42
N PRO A 46 -3.65 -17.66 4.69
CA PRO A 46 -2.66 -17.91 5.74
C PRO A 46 -1.26 -17.41 5.37
N LEU A 47 -1.06 -16.98 4.12
CA LEU A 47 0.23 -16.51 3.62
C LEU A 47 0.60 -15.14 4.22
N PHE A 48 1.92 -14.87 4.25
CA PHE A 48 2.46 -13.59 4.69
C PHE A 48 2.27 -12.51 3.63
N ALA A 49 2.35 -11.24 4.04
CA ALA A 49 2.25 -10.08 3.15
C ALA A 49 1.04 -10.11 2.20
N GLU A 50 -0.12 -10.60 2.66
CA GLU A 50 -1.35 -10.62 1.87
C GLU A 50 -1.77 -9.20 1.48
N LEU A 51 -2.02 -8.97 0.19
CA LEU A 51 -2.50 -7.69 -0.34
C LEU A 51 -4.03 -7.62 -0.26
N VAL A 52 -4.56 -7.02 0.79
CA VAL A 52 -6.00 -7.07 1.12
C VAL A 52 -6.88 -6.13 0.29
N CYS A 53 -6.37 -4.98 -0.15
CA CYS A 53 -7.17 -3.96 -0.85
C CYS A 53 -7.05 -4.09 -2.38
N SER A 54 -5.82 -4.11 -2.89
CA SER A 54 -5.51 -4.07 -4.32
C SER A 54 -4.29 -4.95 -4.58
N ASN A 55 -4.16 -5.47 -5.80
CA ASN A 55 -2.93 -6.16 -6.22
C ASN A 55 -1.90 -5.20 -6.82
N SER A 56 -2.14 -3.89 -6.78
CA SER A 56 -1.24 -2.89 -7.35
C SER A 56 -0.34 -2.27 -6.29
N LEU A 57 0.96 -2.26 -6.60
CA LEU A 57 1.98 -1.50 -5.89
C LEU A 57 2.18 -0.10 -6.52
N ARG A 58 1.18 0.40 -7.27
CA ARG A 58 1.16 1.71 -7.94
C ARG A 58 2.26 1.85 -9.02
N SER A 59 2.55 3.11 -9.44
CA SER A 59 3.48 3.40 -10.53
C SER A 59 4.88 2.83 -10.29
N ASP A 60 5.47 2.24 -11.34
CA ASP A 60 6.86 1.71 -11.33
C ASP A 60 7.86 2.68 -12.00
N ARG A 61 7.45 3.91 -12.31
CA ARG A 61 8.28 4.90 -13.00
C ARG A 61 9.06 5.75 -12.02
N LEU A 62 10.34 6.02 -12.29
CA LEU A 62 11.19 6.91 -11.48
C LEU A 62 10.70 8.37 -11.46
N THR A 63 9.87 8.78 -12.42
CA THR A 63 9.19 10.08 -12.41
C THR A 63 7.97 10.13 -11.47
N ASN A 64 7.80 9.09 -10.64
CA ASN A 64 6.81 9.01 -9.58
C ASN A 64 7.52 8.60 -8.29
N ALA A 65 7.21 9.26 -7.17
CA ALA A 65 7.93 9.05 -5.91
C ALA A 65 7.84 7.60 -5.39
N VAL A 66 6.68 6.91 -5.60
CA VAL A 66 6.57 5.50 -5.22
C VAL A 66 7.40 4.58 -6.12
N GLY A 67 7.66 4.97 -7.38
CA GLY A 67 8.58 4.27 -8.26
C GLY A 67 10.02 4.42 -7.80
N LEU A 68 10.41 5.64 -7.40
CA LEU A 68 11.69 5.89 -6.75
C LEU A 68 11.85 5.06 -5.47
N LEU A 69 10.85 5.07 -4.59
CA LEU A 69 10.87 4.31 -3.34
C LEU A 69 11.10 2.81 -3.58
N LYS A 70 10.45 2.23 -4.59
CA LYS A 70 10.69 0.82 -4.98
C LYS A 70 12.13 0.56 -5.40
N GLU A 71 12.71 1.48 -6.18
CA GLU A 71 14.10 1.32 -6.63
C GLU A 71 15.09 1.50 -5.48
N GLU A 72 14.82 2.39 -4.53
CA GLU A 72 15.57 2.48 -3.28
C GLU A 72 15.56 1.16 -2.50
N MET A 73 14.36 0.54 -2.39
CA MET A 73 14.21 -0.77 -1.73
C MET A 73 14.93 -1.90 -2.48
N ARG A 74 14.91 -1.89 -3.83
CA ARG A 74 15.67 -2.87 -4.65
C ARG A 74 17.17 -2.78 -4.38
N LEU A 75 17.73 -1.58 -4.30
CA LEU A 75 19.13 -1.35 -3.95
C LEU A 75 19.51 -1.91 -2.57
N MET A 76 18.55 -2.00 -1.66
CA MET A 76 18.70 -2.56 -0.31
C MET A 76 18.25 -4.02 -0.20
N HIS A 77 18.11 -4.72 -1.32
CA HIS A 77 17.74 -6.14 -1.38
C HIS A 77 16.44 -6.49 -0.66
N SER A 78 15.39 -5.70 -0.90
CA SER A 78 14.05 -5.91 -0.37
C SER A 78 13.44 -7.23 -0.84
N LEU A 79 12.99 -8.08 0.09
CA LEU A 79 12.23 -9.29 -0.21
C LEU A 79 10.88 -8.98 -0.87
N VAL A 80 10.23 -7.91 -0.41
CA VAL A 80 8.92 -7.49 -0.96
C VAL A 80 9.08 -7.07 -2.42
N MET A 81 10.16 -6.39 -2.78
CA MET A 81 10.40 -6.01 -4.17
C MET A 81 10.83 -7.18 -5.04
N GLU A 82 11.63 -8.11 -4.53
CA GLU A 82 11.96 -9.36 -5.21
C GLU A 82 10.70 -10.16 -5.55
N ALA A 83 9.82 -10.37 -4.56
CA ALA A 83 8.54 -11.06 -4.75
C ALA A 83 7.63 -10.33 -5.77
N ALA A 84 7.61 -8.99 -5.73
CA ALA A 84 6.80 -8.19 -6.64
C ALA A 84 7.29 -8.30 -8.09
N ASP A 85 8.59 -8.33 -8.32
CA ASP A 85 9.16 -8.48 -9.65
C ASP A 85 8.94 -9.88 -10.22
N LEU A 86 8.98 -10.93 -9.37
CA LEU A 86 8.66 -12.31 -9.75
C LEU A 86 7.17 -12.53 -10.06
N ALA A 87 6.29 -11.87 -9.33
CA ALA A 87 4.83 -12.04 -9.44
C ALA A 87 4.14 -11.05 -10.35
N ARG A 88 4.88 -10.29 -11.17
CA ARG A 88 4.38 -9.21 -12.02
C ARG A 88 3.27 -9.68 -12.97
N VAL A 89 2.19 -8.89 -13.04
CA VAL A 89 1.12 -9.05 -14.03
C VAL A 89 0.95 -7.76 -14.85
N PRO A 90 0.38 -7.83 -16.06
CA PRO A 90 0.17 -6.66 -16.92
C PRO A 90 -0.68 -5.59 -16.24
N ALA A 91 -0.16 -4.35 -16.16
CA ALA A 91 -0.85 -3.20 -15.56
C ALA A 91 -0.32 -1.84 -16.08
N GLY A 92 0.08 -1.75 -17.33
CA GLY A 92 0.58 -0.53 -17.98
C GLY A 92 1.80 0.06 -17.27
N GLY A 93 1.66 1.26 -16.73
CA GLY A 93 2.75 1.94 -16.00
C GLY A 93 2.79 1.64 -14.49
N ALA A 94 1.93 0.76 -14.00
CA ALA A 94 1.92 0.32 -12.60
C ALA A 94 2.63 -1.03 -12.44
N LEU A 95 3.13 -1.30 -11.25
CA LEU A 95 3.54 -2.63 -10.82
C LEU A 95 2.33 -3.29 -10.13
N ALA A 96 1.70 -4.23 -10.80
CA ALA A 96 0.69 -5.10 -10.22
C ALA A 96 1.21 -6.53 -10.16
N VAL A 97 0.69 -7.32 -9.22
CA VAL A 97 1.19 -8.66 -8.94
C VAL A 97 0.06 -9.69 -8.87
N ASP A 98 0.38 -10.92 -9.21
CA ASP A 98 -0.43 -12.07 -8.80
C ASP A 98 -0.29 -12.24 -7.28
N ARG A 99 -1.41 -12.17 -6.55
CA ARG A 99 -1.40 -12.13 -5.07
C ARG A 99 -0.85 -13.39 -4.45
N GLU A 100 -1.20 -14.55 -5.02
CA GLU A 100 -0.81 -15.84 -4.48
C GLU A 100 0.67 -16.10 -4.68
N THR A 101 1.18 -15.84 -5.88
CA THR A 101 2.61 -15.95 -6.21
C THR A 101 3.44 -15.00 -5.35
N PHE A 102 3.00 -13.75 -5.19
CA PHE A 102 3.67 -12.74 -4.38
C PHE A 102 3.78 -13.15 -2.91
N SER A 103 2.64 -13.44 -2.28
CA SER A 103 2.59 -13.81 -0.86
C SER A 103 3.23 -15.19 -0.62
N GLY A 104 3.10 -16.11 -1.56
CA GLY A 104 3.71 -17.44 -1.52
C GLY A 104 5.24 -17.37 -1.51
N HIS A 105 5.83 -16.51 -2.36
CA HIS A 105 7.29 -16.31 -2.40
C HIS A 105 7.81 -15.77 -1.07
N ILE A 106 7.19 -14.71 -0.53
CA ILE A 106 7.59 -14.10 0.76
C ILE A 106 7.47 -15.12 1.90
N THR A 107 6.34 -15.85 1.96
CA THR A 107 6.10 -16.86 2.99
C THR A 107 7.14 -17.96 2.96
N LYS A 108 7.44 -18.47 1.77
CA LYS A 108 8.44 -19.51 1.58
C LYS A 108 9.83 -19.04 2.00
N SER A 109 10.26 -17.87 1.50
CA SER A 109 11.59 -17.31 1.78
C SER A 109 11.84 -17.14 3.29
N LEU A 110 10.83 -16.68 4.05
CA LEU A 110 10.97 -16.49 5.49
C LEU A 110 10.90 -17.81 6.27
N ARG A 111 10.02 -18.75 5.88
CA ARG A 111 9.90 -20.04 6.56
C ARG A 111 11.11 -20.96 6.34
N GLU A 112 11.76 -20.85 5.19
CA GLU A 112 12.96 -21.64 4.86
C GLU A 112 14.26 -20.98 5.30
N HIS A 113 14.22 -19.71 5.78
CA HIS A 113 15.41 -19.02 6.22
C HIS A 113 15.91 -19.56 7.57
N PRO A 114 17.19 -20.00 7.68
CA PRO A 114 17.70 -20.69 8.87
C PRO A 114 17.74 -19.85 10.15
N LEU A 115 17.66 -18.52 10.04
CA LEU A 115 17.66 -17.59 11.17
C LEU A 115 16.25 -17.07 11.51
N VAL A 116 15.20 -17.53 10.83
CA VAL A 116 13.82 -17.09 11.10
C VAL A 116 12.99 -18.23 11.68
N GLU A 117 12.60 -18.08 12.92
CA GLU A 117 11.61 -18.95 13.57
C GLU A 117 10.22 -18.31 13.46
N VAL A 118 9.29 -19.00 12.81
CA VAL A 118 7.91 -18.55 12.66
C VAL A 118 7.05 -19.16 13.76
N VAL A 119 6.39 -18.29 14.54
CA VAL A 119 5.48 -18.68 15.62
C VAL A 119 4.06 -18.20 15.30
N SER A 120 3.11 -19.12 15.18
CA SER A 120 1.69 -18.77 14.96
C SER A 120 1.01 -18.58 16.30
N ARG A 121 0.72 -17.33 16.67
CA ARG A 121 -0.08 -16.96 17.85
C ARG A 121 -0.45 -15.48 17.81
N GLU A 122 -1.52 -15.14 18.50
CA GLU A 122 -1.83 -13.72 18.79
C GLU A 122 -0.87 -13.19 19.87
N VAL A 123 -0.39 -11.96 19.67
CA VAL A 123 0.34 -11.18 20.68
C VAL A 123 -0.61 -10.15 21.27
N THR A 124 -0.77 -10.15 22.58
CA THR A 124 -1.66 -9.24 23.31
C THR A 124 -0.92 -8.16 24.10
N GLU A 125 0.38 -8.36 24.34
CA GLU A 125 1.26 -7.42 25.02
C GLU A 125 2.53 -7.22 24.20
N ILE A 126 3.11 -6.02 24.28
CA ILE A 126 4.35 -5.71 23.55
C ILE A 126 5.50 -6.50 24.17
N PRO A 127 6.17 -7.39 23.42
CA PRO A 127 7.31 -8.15 23.92
C PRO A 127 8.43 -7.25 24.41
N ASP A 128 9.33 -7.81 25.23
CA ASP A 128 10.56 -7.10 25.61
C ASP A 128 11.43 -6.79 24.37
N SER A 129 12.19 -5.68 24.46
CA SER A 129 13.16 -5.30 23.42
C SER A 129 14.29 -6.33 23.33
N PRO A 130 14.89 -6.59 22.16
CA PRO A 130 14.66 -5.93 20.86
C PRO A 130 13.39 -6.41 20.15
N VAL A 131 12.52 -5.47 19.74
CA VAL A 131 11.24 -5.81 19.12
C VAL A 131 10.83 -4.83 18.00
N ILE A 132 10.22 -5.37 16.94
CA ILE A 132 9.55 -4.58 15.88
C ILE A 132 8.07 -4.95 15.86
N ILE A 133 7.20 -3.98 16.10
CA ILE A 133 5.74 -4.11 16.02
C ILE A 133 5.31 -3.72 14.59
N ALA A 134 4.89 -4.70 13.81
CA ALA A 134 4.54 -4.56 12.41
C ALA A 134 3.17 -5.16 12.07
N THR A 135 2.23 -5.08 13.02
CA THR A 135 0.89 -5.69 12.94
C THR A 135 -0.06 -4.96 12.00
N GLY A 136 0.35 -3.79 11.51
CA GLY A 136 -0.39 -3.01 10.53
C GLY A 136 -1.67 -2.37 11.08
N PRO A 137 -2.55 -1.87 10.19
CA PRO A 137 -3.74 -1.12 10.59
C PRO A 137 -4.85 -1.99 11.18
N LEU A 138 -4.80 -3.31 10.95
CA LEU A 138 -5.75 -4.30 11.46
C LEU A 138 -5.17 -5.09 12.65
N THR A 139 -4.39 -4.42 13.48
CA THR A 139 -3.91 -4.95 14.76
C THR A 139 -5.08 -5.47 15.59
N SER A 140 -4.89 -6.61 16.26
CA SER A 140 -5.93 -7.21 17.11
C SER A 140 -6.34 -6.27 18.23
N ASP A 141 -7.60 -6.36 18.67
CA ASP A 141 -8.16 -5.45 19.68
C ASP A 141 -7.33 -5.47 20.98
N ALA A 142 -6.89 -6.65 21.41
CA ALA A 142 -6.10 -6.79 22.64
C ALA A 142 -4.74 -6.08 22.55
N LEU A 143 -4.00 -6.26 21.44
CA LEU A 143 -2.73 -5.56 21.26
C LEU A 143 -2.94 -4.07 20.97
N SER A 144 -3.99 -3.70 20.26
CA SER A 144 -4.35 -2.29 19.99
C SER A 144 -4.66 -1.54 21.29
N GLU A 145 -5.36 -2.19 22.24
CA GLU A 145 -5.61 -1.63 23.57
C GLU A 145 -4.30 -1.44 24.35
N THR A 146 -3.41 -2.41 24.32
CA THR A 146 -2.08 -2.31 24.95
C THR A 146 -1.26 -1.17 24.35
N ILE A 147 -1.22 -1.05 23.01
CA ILE A 147 -0.53 0.03 22.32
C ILE A 147 -1.11 1.40 22.71
N SER A 148 -2.44 1.52 22.78
CA SER A 148 -3.11 2.79 23.11
C SER A 148 -2.78 3.33 24.51
N ARG A 149 -2.28 2.47 25.40
CA ARG A 149 -1.87 2.83 26.77
C ARG A 149 -0.41 3.28 26.88
N LEU A 150 0.35 3.25 25.76
CA LEU A 150 1.74 3.69 25.78
C LEU A 150 1.84 5.19 26.11
N PRO A 151 2.76 5.57 27.00
CA PRO A 151 2.92 6.98 27.39
C PRO A 151 3.29 7.87 26.20
N GLY A 152 2.61 9.00 26.05
CA GLY A 152 2.87 9.98 25.00
C GLY A 152 2.31 9.62 23.62
N LEU A 153 1.53 8.53 23.52
CA LEU A 153 0.90 8.13 22.29
C LEU A 153 -0.55 8.61 22.20
N GLU A 154 -0.89 9.26 21.10
CA GLU A 154 -2.27 9.46 20.66
C GLU A 154 -2.56 8.50 19.50
N THR A 155 -3.71 7.84 19.53
CA THR A 155 -4.15 6.96 18.45
C THR A 155 -5.16 7.66 17.55
N LEU A 156 -4.98 7.53 16.24
CA LEU A 156 -5.88 8.04 15.23
C LEU A 156 -6.59 6.86 14.57
N ASN A 157 -7.89 7.00 14.31
CA ASN A 157 -8.66 5.99 13.62
C ASN A 157 -9.12 6.54 12.26
N PHE A 158 -8.83 5.80 11.20
CA PHE A 158 -9.29 6.07 9.85
C PHE A 158 -10.02 4.85 9.29
N TYR A 159 -10.80 5.06 8.25
CA TYR A 159 -11.51 3.99 7.56
C TYR A 159 -10.91 3.80 6.17
N ASP A 160 -10.72 2.54 5.79
CA ASP A 160 -10.21 2.12 4.49
C ASP A 160 -11.21 1.16 3.83
N ALA A 161 -11.39 1.29 2.53
CA ALA A 161 -12.32 0.46 1.77
C ALA A 161 -11.59 -0.31 0.66
N ALA A 162 -11.96 -1.58 0.49
CA ALA A 162 -11.49 -2.42 -0.60
C ALA A 162 -12.45 -2.35 -1.81
N ALA A 163 -11.89 -2.43 -3.01
CA ALA A 163 -12.66 -2.55 -4.25
C ALA A 163 -13.01 -4.02 -4.54
N PRO A 164 -14.16 -4.28 -5.21
CA PRO A 164 -14.56 -5.63 -5.57
C PRO A 164 -13.71 -6.21 -6.71
N ILE A 165 -13.70 -7.56 -6.76
CA ILE A 165 -13.06 -8.36 -7.80
C ILE A 165 -14.13 -9.21 -8.47
N VAL A 166 -14.14 -9.24 -9.81
CA VAL A 166 -15.07 -10.01 -10.62
C VAL A 166 -14.34 -11.06 -11.47
N THR A 167 -15.05 -12.12 -11.85
CA THR A 167 -14.50 -13.16 -12.74
C THR A 167 -14.54 -12.71 -14.19
N ALA A 168 -13.50 -13.02 -14.96
CA ALA A 168 -13.39 -12.65 -16.37
C ALA A 168 -14.52 -13.28 -17.24
N GLU A 169 -14.89 -14.51 -16.95
CA GLU A 169 -15.91 -15.25 -17.69
C GLU A 169 -17.33 -14.67 -17.54
N SER A 170 -17.58 -13.92 -16.46
CA SER A 170 -18.85 -13.26 -16.22
C SER A 170 -19.00 -11.91 -16.93
N LEU A 171 -17.91 -11.41 -17.55
CA LEU A 171 -17.91 -10.12 -18.25
C LEU A 171 -18.50 -10.23 -19.64
N ASN A 172 -19.37 -9.28 -20.01
CA ASN A 172 -19.84 -9.15 -21.39
C ASN A 172 -18.77 -8.44 -22.25
N MET A 173 -17.90 -9.24 -22.87
CA MET A 173 -16.77 -8.74 -23.69
C MET A 173 -17.22 -7.95 -24.91
N ASP A 174 -18.49 -8.08 -25.37
CA ASP A 174 -19.03 -7.27 -26.47
C ASP A 174 -19.24 -5.81 -26.08
N LYS A 175 -19.31 -5.48 -24.79
CA LYS A 175 -19.53 -4.13 -24.29
C LYS A 175 -18.27 -3.45 -23.76
N VAL A 176 -17.17 -4.18 -23.62
CA VAL A 176 -15.91 -3.68 -23.09
C VAL A 176 -14.84 -3.63 -24.21
N PHE A 177 -13.78 -2.87 -23.98
CA PHE A 177 -12.63 -2.83 -24.89
C PHE A 177 -11.30 -2.83 -24.11
N ARG A 178 -10.24 -3.34 -24.75
CA ARG A 178 -8.89 -3.34 -24.18
C ARG A 178 -8.13 -2.09 -24.60
N GLN A 179 -7.65 -1.33 -23.62
CA GLN A 179 -6.74 -0.21 -23.84
C GLN A 179 -6.16 0.28 -22.52
N SER A 180 -4.88 0.63 -22.50
CA SER A 180 -4.29 1.46 -21.44
C SER A 180 -4.31 2.93 -21.85
N ARG A 181 -4.43 3.85 -20.86
CA ARG A 181 -4.52 5.29 -21.15
C ARG A 181 -3.30 5.81 -21.89
N TYR A 182 -3.53 6.75 -22.79
CA TYR A 182 -2.47 7.44 -23.56
C TYR A 182 -1.68 6.48 -24.46
N ASP A 183 -2.37 5.52 -25.08
CA ASP A 183 -1.80 4.53 -26.01
C ASP A 183 -0.60 3.75 -25.44
N ARG A 184 -0.70 3.38 -24.16
CA ARG A 184 0.36 2.67 -23.43
C ARG A 184 0.12 1.17 -23.34
N GLY A 185 -0.46 0.58 -24.34
CA GLY A 185 -0.82 -0.84 -24.42
C GLY A 185 -2.30 -1.12 -24.17
N ASP A 186 -2.63 -2.37 -23.88
CA ASP A 186 -3.99 -2.90 -23.80
C ASP A 186 -4.27 -3.69 -22.48
N ASP A 187 -3.52 -3.41 -21.44
CA ASP A 187 -3.54 -4.18 -20.18
C ASP A 187 -4.85 -4.04 -19.38
N TYR A 188 -5.66 -3.00 -19.66
CA TYR A 188 -6.92 -2.77 -18.95
C TYR A 188 -8.12 -3.12 -19.83
N LEU A 189 -9.16 -3.70 -19.19
CA LEU A 189 -10.50 -3.72 -19.75
C LEU A 189 -11.22 -2.44 -19.36
N ASN A 190 -11.95 -1.85 -20.30
CA ASN A 190 -12.64 -0.59 -20.13
C ASN A 190 -14.14 -0.77 -20.39
N CYS A 191 -14.98 -0.37 -19.44
CA CYS A 191 -16.42 -0.39 -19.55
C CYS A 191 -16.89 1.06 -19.86
N PRO A 192 -17.14 1.41 -21.14
CA PRO A 192 -17.57 2.75 -21.50
C PRO A 192 -19.03 2.99 -21.11
N MET A 193 -19.34 4.21 -20.72
CA MET A 193 -20.70 4.64 -20.38
C MET A 193 -21.07 5.89 -21.18
N THR A 194 -22.32 5.93 -21.60
CA THR A 194 -22.98 7.16 -22.08
C THR A 194 -23.31 8.08 -20.92
N GLU A 195 -23.75 9.29 -21.22
CA GLU A 195 -24.20 10.25 -20.20
C GLU A 195 -25.42 9.73 -19.45
N GLU A 196 -26.38 9.10 -20.15
CA GLU A 196 -27.58 8.53 -19.56
C GLU A 196 -27.25 7.36 -18.61
N GLU A 197 -26.39 6.44 -19.05
CA GLU A 197 -25.94 5.30 -18.25
C GLU A 197 -25.18 5.76 -17.00
N TYR A 198 -24.30 6.75 -17.14
CA TYR A 198 -23.57 7.35 -16.03
C TYR A 198 -24.51 8.00 -15.02
N ASN A 199 -25.46 8.81 -15.47
CA ASN A 199 -26.41 9.48 -14.60
C ASN A 199 -27.28 8.47 -13.85
N ALA A 200 -27.81 7.45 -14.54
CA ALA A 200 -28.58 6.38 -13.92
C ALA A 200 -27.77 5.60 -12.88
N PHE A 201 -26.51 5.31 -13.18
CA PHE A 201 -25.57 4.66 -12.25
C PHE A 201 -25.33 5.51 -11.01
N VAL A 202 -25.04 6.81 -11.16
CA VAL A 202 -24.80 7.72 -10.02
C VAL A 202 -26.05 7.83 -9.15
N ASP A 203 -27.25 7.92 -9.74
CA ASP A 203 -28.50 7.96 -8.97
C ASP A 203 -28.73 6.67 -8.17
N ALA A 204 -28.48 5.52 -8.80
CA ALA A 204 -28.59 4.23 -8.12
C ALA A 204 -27.54 4.06 -7.00
N LEU A 205 -26.32 4.56 -7.22
CA LEU A 205 -25.23 4.54 -6.25
C LEU A 205 -25.54 5.40 -5.02
N LEU A 206 -26.11 6.59 -5.23
CA LEU A 206 -26.50 7.51 -4.15
C LEU A 206 -27.69 7.00 -3.33
N ALA A 207 -28.58 6.22 -3.95
CA ALA A 207 -29.75 5.62 -3.30
C ALA A 207 -29.46 4.27 -2.63
N ALA A 208 -28.27 3.70 -2.87
CA ALA A 208 -27.92 2.36 -2.40
C ALA A 208 -27.71 2.29 -0.89
N GLU A 209 -28.08 1.16 -0.30
CA GLU A 209 -27.85 0.87 1.12
C GLU A 209 -26.37 0.58 1.39
N THR A 210 -25.84 1.20 2.43
CA THR A 210 -24.48 0.99 2.89
C THR A 210 -24.44 0.11 4.15
N ALA A 211 -23.33 -0.61 4.36
CA ALA A 211 -23.12 -1.33 5.59
C ALA A 211 -22.95 -0.34 6.76
N ASP A 212 -23.57 -0.67 7.90
CA ASP A 212 -23.38 0.07 9.15
C ASP A 212 -21.99 -0.28 9.72
N ILE A 213 -21.16 0.74 9.91
CA ILE A 213 -19.87 0.60 10.54
C ILE A 213 -19.87 1.43 11.82
N HIS A 214 -19.65 0.77 12.95
CA HIS A 214 -19.70 1.41 14.26
C HIS A 214 -18.68 2.54 14.35
N GLY A 215 -19.14 3.78 14.59
CA GLY A 215 -18.30 4.97 14.68
C GLY A 215 -17.76 5.51 13.36
N PHE A 216 -18.36 5.11 12.22
CA PHE A 216 -17.98 5.64 10.91
C PHE A 216 -18.25 7.15 10.80
N GLU A 217 -17.23 7.91 10.45
CA GLU A 217 -17.30 9.32 10.10
C GLU A 217 -16.65 9.54 8.73
N GLU A 218 -17.37 10.15 7.78
CA GLU A 218 -16.84 10.41 6.42
C GLU A 218 -15.56 11.28 6.43
N THR A 219 -15.42 12.14 7.42
CA THR A 219 -14.24 13.00 7.63
C THR A 219 -12.99 12.23 8.04
N LYS A 220 -13.15 10.99 8.50
CA LYS A 220 -12.06 10.10 8.93
C LYS A 220 -11.72 9.03 7.88
N VAL A 221 -12.11 9.22 6.62
CA VAL A 221 -11.73 8.34 5.51
C VAL A 221 -10.49 8.90 4.82
N PHE A 222 -9.49 8.05 4.58
CA PHE A 222 -8.33 8.44 3.79
C PHE A 222 -8.75 8.70 2.34
N GLU A 223 -8.34 9.85 1.78
CA GLU A 223 -8.76 10.29 0.43
C GLU A 223 -8.48 9.26 -0.67
N GLY A 224 -7.36 8.55 -0.60
CA GLY A 224 -6.98 7.52 -1.58
C GLY A 224 -7.82 6.25 -1.52
N CYS A 225 -8.56 6.02 -0.42
CA CYS A 225 -9.41 4.85 -0.18
C CYS A 225 -10.88 5.23 0.03
N MET A 226 -11.25 6.45 -0.39
CA MET A 226 -12.61 6.94 -0.25
C MET A 226 -13.59 6.07 -1.03
N PRO A 227 -14.71 5.63 -0.40
CA PRO A 227 -15.75 4.89 -1.08
C PRO A 227 -16.34 5.64 -2.27
N VAL A 228 -16.60 4.92 -3.34
CA VAL A 228 -17.14 5.49 -4.59
C VAL A 228 -18.48 6.22 -4.36
N GLU A 229 -19.35 5.72 -3.48
CA GLU A 229 -20.59 6.38 -3.08
C GLU A 229 -20.36 7.66 -2.28
N SER A 230 -19.31 7.72 -1.45
CA SER A 230 -18.94 8.95 -0.73
C SER A 230 -18.35 9.99 -1.69
N MET A 231 -17.57 9.59 -2.69
CA MET A 231 -17.14 10.49 -3.77
C MET A 231 -18.31 11.04 -4.57
N ALA A 232 -19.29 10.20 -4.92
CA ALA A 232 -20.49 10.61 -5.66
C ALA A 232 -21.33 11.66 -4.90
N ARG A 233 -21.41 11.58 -3.57
CA ARG A 233 -22.10 12.56 -2.71
C ARG A 233 -21.47 13.95 -2.73
N ARG A 234 -20.15 14.05 -3.02
CA ARG A 234 -19.45 15.34 -3.15
C ARG A 234 -19.84 16.11 -4.41
N GLY A 235 -20.46 15.44 -5.38
CA GLY A 235 -20.97 16.05 -6.61
C GLY A 235 -21.09 15.04 -7.74
N ARG A 236 -22.15 15.20 -8.56
CA ARG A 236 -22.48 14.27 -9.65
C ARG A 236 -21.31 13.99 -10.59
N MET A 237 -20.49 14.99 -10.90
CA MET A 237 -19.37 14.87 -11.83
C MET A 237 -18.06 14.38 -11.19
N VAL A 238 -18.00 14.22 -9.88
CA VAL A 238 -16.74 13.86 -9.17
C VAL A 238 -16.18 12.54 -9.69
N LEU A 239 -17.03 11.55 -9.96
CA LEU A 239 -16.59 10.26 -10.48
C LEU A 239 -16.06 10.37 -11.91
N ALA A 240 -16.68 11.16 -12.78
CA ALA A 240 -16.25 11.36 -14.17
C ALA A 240 -14.93 12.15 -14.28
N PHE A 241 -14.55 12.94 -13.28
CA PHE A 241 -13.24 13.59 -13.17
C PHE A 241 -12.24 12.79 -12.31
N GLY A 242 -12.73 11.79 -11.57
CA GLY A 242 -11.98 10.92 -10.67
C GLY A 242 -11.76 9.51 -11.24
N PRO A 243 -12.28 8.47 -10.56
CA PRO A 243 -12.02 7.07 -10.92
C PRO A 243 -12.59 6.66 -12.28
N MET A 244 -13.67 7.32 -12.72
CA MET A 244 -14.36 7.02 -14.00
C MET A 244 -13.98 7.97 -15.14
N LYS A 245 -12.92 8.76 -15.00
CA LYS A 245 -12.60 9.74 -16.03
C LYS A 245 -12.24 9.05 -17.36
N PRO A 246 -12.72 9.53 -18.53
CA PRO A 246 -12.47 8.88 -19.81
C PRO A 246 -11.16 9.29 -20.47
N VAL A 247 -10.51 10.36 -20.01
CA VAL A 247 -9.35 10.99 -20.66
C VAL A 247 -8.23 10.00 -21.01
N GLY A 248 -7.80 10.03 -22.27
CA GLY A 248 -6.75 9.16 -22.79
C GLY A 248 -7.22 7.77 -23.21
N LEU A 249 -8.54 7.55 -23.30
CA LEU A 249 -9.17 6.34 -23.81
C LEU A 249 -10.06 6.66 -25.01
N ARG A 250 -10.12 5.76 -25.98
CA ARG A 250 -11.03 5.86 -27.13
C ARG A 250 -11.75 4.53 -27.30
N ASP A 251 -13.07 4.57 -27.30
CA ASP A 251 -13.87 3.39 -27.61
C ASP A 251 -13.68 3.02 -29.09
N PRO A 252 -13.14 1.83 -29.40
CA PRO A 252 -12.90 1.42 -30.79
C PRO A 252 -14.16 1.28 -31.63
N LYS A 253 -15.35 1.12 -31.00
CA LYS A 253 -16.65 1.03 -31.70
C LYS A 253 -17.16 2.37 -32.17
N THR A 254 -16.93 3.42 -31.41
CA THR A 254 -17.40 4.77 -31.71
C THR A 254 -16.30 5.68 -32.25
N GLY A 255 -15.04 5.32 -32.05
CA GLY A 255 -13.86 6.15 -32.33
C GLY A 255 -13.76 7.41 -31.45
N LYS A 256 -14.62 7.54 -30.41
CA LYS A 256 -14.72 8.72 -29.56
C LYS A 256 -14.30 8.40 -28.12
N GLU A 257 -13.99 9.43 -27.37
CA GLU A 257 -13.87 9.37 -25.91
C GLU A 257 -15.26 9.16 -25.30
N PRO A 258 -15.47 8.14 -24.46
CA PRO A 258 -16.75 7.93 -23.77
C PRO A 258 -17.06 9.06 -22.79
N TYR A 259 -18.29 9.17 -22.31
CA TYR A 259 -18.64 10.13 -21.27
C TYR A 259 -17.96 9.78 -19.94
N ALA A 260 -17.99 8.51 -19.56
CA ALA A 260 -17.26 7.97 -18.41
C ALA A 260 -16.79 6.54 -18.69
N VAL A 261 -15.82 6.04 -17.93
CA VAL A 261 -15.26 4.69 -18.10
C VAL A 261 -14.94 4.06 -16.76
N VAL A 262 -15.43 2.85 -16.52
CA VAL A 262 -14.92 2.01 -15.43
C VAL A 262 -13.78 1.15 -15.96
N GLN A 263 -12.61 1.23 -15.32
CA GLN A 263 -11.45 0.40 -15.68
C GLN A 263 -11.39 -0.85 -14.81
N LEU A 264 -11.14 -1.98 -15.45
CA LEU A 264 -10.89 -3.25 -14.79
C LEU A 264 -9.42 -3.62 -14.99
N ARG A 265 -8.72 -3.92 -13.90
CA ARG A 265 -7.33 -4.34 -13.92
C ARG A 265 -7.22 -5.82 -13.61
N GLN A 266 -6.41 -6.54 -14.35
CA GLN A 266 -6.09 -7.94 -14.09
C GLN A 266 -5.56 -8.12 -12.65
N ASP A 267 -6.12 -9.08 -11.91
CA ASP A 267 -5.82 -9.33 -10.50
C ASP A 267 -4.99 -10.60 -10.24
N ASN A 268 -4.85 -11.46 -11.25
CA ASN A 268 -4.04 -12.68 -11.19
C ASN A 268 -3.29 -12.93 -12.50
N ALA A 269 -2.27 -13.79 -12.47
CA ALA A 269 -1.42 -14.10 -13.63
C ALA A 269 -2.19 -14.73 -14.80
N THR A 270 -3.21 -15.53 -14.53
CA THR A 270 -4.02 -16.23 -15.55
C THR A 270 -5.04 -15.32 -16.25
N GLY A 271 -5.27 -14.09 -15.76
CA GLY A 271 -6.26 -13.17 -16.32
C GLY A 271 -7.71 -13.60 -16.12
N THR A 272 -7.98 -14.44 -15.12
CA THR A 272 -9.33 -14.91 -14.79
C THR A 272 -10.06 -14.03 -13.79
N LEU A 273 -9.36 -13.10 -13.13
CA LEU A 273 -9.90 -12.18 -12.14
C LEU A 273 -9.57 -10.74 -12.49
N TYR A 274 -10.54 -9.83 -12.28
CA TYR A 274 -10.39 -8.40 -12.55
C TYR A 274 -10.88 -7.56 -11.39
N ASN A 275 -10.05 -6.60 -10.96
CA ASN A 275 -10.36 -5.62 -9.92
C ASN A 275 -11.00 -4.37 -10.54
N LEU A 276 -12.08 -3.86 -9.95
CA LEU A 276 -12.72 -2.60 -10.34
C LEU A 276 -11.87 -1.43 -9.81
N VAL A 277 -11.15 -0.74 -10.68
CA VAL A 277 -10.18 0.29 -10.29
C VAL A 277 -10.89 1.54 -9.75
N GLY A 278 -10.60 1.91 -8.49
CA GLY A 278 -11.16 3.09 -7.85
C GLY A 278 -12.59 2.90 -7.33
N PHE A 279 -13.06 1.66 -7.23
CA PHE A 279 -14.40 1.31 -6.75
C PHE A 279 -14.40 0.74 -5.34
N GLN A 280 -13.57 1.28 -4.47
CA GLN A 280 -13.67 1.03 -3.04
C GLN A 280 -15.09 1.38 -2.57
N THR A 281 -15.70 0.54 -1.73
CA THR A 281 -17.09 0.71 -1.35
C THR A 281 -17.43 0.10 0.00
N ARG A 282 -18.43 0.69 0.67
CA ARG A 282 -19.11 0.13 1.83
C ARG A 282 -20.57 -0.27 1.54
N LEU A 283 -20.94 -0.32 0.26
CA LEU A 283 -22.27 -0.82 -0.12
C LEU A 283 -22.49 -2.24 0.41
N LYS A 284 -23.72 -2.54 0.84
CA LYS A 284 -24.10 -3.94 1.14
C LYS A 284 -23.88 -4.84 -0.09
N TRP A 285 -23.54 -6.09 0.08
CA TRP A 285 -23.21 -7.01 -1.03
C TRP A 285 -24.30 -7.09 -2.10
N GLY A 286 -25.59 -7.14 -1.70
CA GLY A 286 -26.72 -7.09 -2.63
C GLY A 286 -26.76 -5.81 -3.46
N GLU A 287 -26.44 -4.66 -2.85
CA GLU A 287 -26.35 -3.38 -3.51
C GLU A 287 -25.15 -3.30 -4.46
N GLN A 288 -24.00 -3.88 -4.08
CA GLN A 288 -22.85 -3.95 -5.00
C GLN A 288 -23.23 -4.71 -6.27
N LYS A 289 -23.90 -5.86 -6.15
CA LYS A 289 -24.36 -6.64 -7.31
C LYS A 289 -25.35 -5.84 -8.15
N ARG A 290 -26.32 -5.18 -7.53
CA ARG A 290 -27.35 -4.39 -8.22
C ARG A 290 -26.77 -3.16 -8.92
N VAL A 291 -26.01 -2.35 -8.21
CA VAL A 291 -25.51 -1.05 -8.70
C VAL A 291 -24.35 -1.26 -9.69
N PHE A 292 -23.38 -2.09 -9.36
CA PHE A 292 -22.26 -2.32 -10.28
C PHE A 292 -22.65 -3.15 -11.50
N GLY A 293 -23.74 -3.95 -11.42
CA GLY A 293 -24.36 -4.60 -12.58
C GLY A 293 -25.00 -3.64 -13.58
N MET A 294 -25.16 -2.34 -13.25
CA MET A 294 -25.59 -1.31 -14.20
C MET A 294 -24.45 -0.82 -15.10
N ILE A 295 -23.22 -1.14 -14.78
CA ILE A 295 -22.06 -0.77 -15.58
C ILE A 295 -22.04 -1.66 -16.83
N PRO A 296 -21.96 -1.07 -18.06
CA PRO A 296 -21.89 -1.84 -19.30
C PRO A 296 -20.75 -2.85 -19.27
N GLY A 297 -21.08 -4.10 -19.53
CA GLY A 297 -20.14 -5.23 -19.46
C GLY A 297 -20.14 -5.96 -18.11
N LEU A 298 -20.77 -5.44 -17.07
CA LEU A 298 -20.86 -6.05 -15.73
C LEU A 298 -22.29 -6.54 -15.38
N GLU A 299 -23.20 -6.58 -16.32
CA GLU A 299 -24.63 -6.93 -16.08
C GLU A 299 -24.82 -8.26 -15.39
N ASN A 300 -23.93 -9.22 -15.70
CA ASN A 300 -23.96 -10.57 -15.14
C ASN A 300 -22.71 -10.86 -14.30
N ALA A 301 -22.01 -9.83 -13.85
CA ALA A 301 -20.72 -10.00 -13.15
C ALA A 301 -20.85 -10.88 -11.90
N GLU A 302 -19.97 -11.87 -11.82
CA GLU A 302 -19.81 -12.72 -10.66
C GLU A 302 -18.67 -12.17 -9.80
N PHE A 303 -19.00 -11.81 -8.56
CA PHE A 303 -18.04 -11.25 -7.61
C PHE A 303 -17.26 -12.35 -6.93
N ALA A 304 -16.00 -12.52 -7.33
CA ALA A 304 -15.05 -13.38 -6.61
C ALA A 304 -14.74 -12.79 -5.21
N ARG A 305 -14.85 -11.47 -5.08
CA ARG A 305 -14.69 -10.74 -3.82
C ARG A 305 -15.54 -9.48 -3.83
N TYR A 306 -16.30 -9.25 -2.79
CA TYR A 306 -17.01 -7.98 -2.58
C TYR A 306 -16.10 -6.92 -1.98
N GLY A 307 -16.42 -5.67 -2.27
CA GLY A 307 -15.83 -4.53 -1.57
C GLY A 307 -16.28 -4.52 -0.10
N VAL A 308 -15.37 -4.16 0.79
CA VAL A 308 -15.61 -4.06 2.23
C VAL A 308 -14.84 -2.88 2.80
N MET A 309 -15.32 -2.33 3.92
CA MET A 309 -14.65 -1.26 4.64
C MET A 309 -14.17 -1.76 6.00
N HIS A 310 -12.98 -1.33 6.39
CA HIS A 310 -12.35 -1.66 7.66
C HIS A 310 -12.00 -0.39 8.43
N ARG A 311 -12.01 -0.49 9.76
CA ARG A 311 -11.46 0.53 10.64
C ARG A 311 -9.97 0.25 10.82
N ASN A 312 -9.14 1.23 10.46
CA ASN A 312 -7.70 1.19 10.62
C ASN A 312 -7.27 2.01 11.84
N THR A 313 -6.29 1.52 12.57
CA THR A 313 -5.67 2.23 13.69
C THR A 313 -4.32 2.75 13.26
N PHE A 314 -4.08 4.06 13.48
CA PHE A 314 -2.81 4.73 13.24
C PHE A 314 -2.28 5.33 14.55
N LEU A 315 -0.96 5.44 14.64
CA LEU A 315 -0.27 6.14 15.71
C LEU A 315 -0.10 7.60 15.32
N HIS A 316 -0.26 8.52 16.25
CA HIS A 316 0.25 9.87 16.09
C HIS A 316 1.76 9.82 16.31
N SER A 317 2.50 9.47 15.25
CA SER A 317 3.94 9.18 15.31
C SER A 317 4.86 10.36 15.65
N PRO A 318 4.56 11.63 15.24
CA PRO A 318 5.36 12.77 15.62
C PRO A 318 5.52 12.92 17.14
N GLY A 319 6.78 12.93 17.61
CA GLY A 319 7.08 12.99 19.05
C GLY A 319 7.03 11.64 19.78
N PHE A 320 6.51 10.58 19.14
CA PHE A 320 6.49 9.22 19.65
C PHE A 320 7.58 8.35 19.00
N LEU A 321 7.77 8.45 17.67
CA LEU A 321 8.81 7.75 16.91
C LEU A 321 9.89 8.73 16.41
N ASN A 322 11.11 8.24 16.29
CA ASN A 322 12.19 8.94 15.59
C ASN A 322 12.18 8.64 14.08
N ALA A 323 13.12 9.19 13.32
CA ALA A 323 13.15 9.09 11.85
C ALA A 323 13.46 7.69 11.31
N HIS A 324 13.92 6.77 12.13
CA HIS A 324 14.10 5.35 11.78
C HIS A 324 13.07 4.45 12.47
N PHE A 325 11.93 5.04 12.88
CA PHE A 325 10.75 4.33 13.40
C PHE A 325 10.92 3.69 14.77
N GLU A 326 11.95 4.03 15.52
CA GLU A 326 12.15 3.59 16.89
C GLU A 326 11.37 4.46 17.87
N MET A 327 10.81 3.86 18.91
CA MET A 327 10.12 4.57 19.98
C MET A 327 11.11 5.40 20.82
N ILE A 328 10.91 6.73 20.88
CA ILE A 328 11.83 7.66 21.56
C ILE A 328 12.02 7.30 23.03
N SER A 329 10.97 6.86 23.72
CA SER A 329 11.00 6.53 25.14
C SER A 329 11.44 5.09 25.48
N ARG A 330 11.60 4.22 24.49
CA ARG A 330 11.96 2.80 24.68
C ARG A 330 12.93 2.34 23.59
N PRO A 331 14.26 2.35 23.84
CA PRO A 331 15.27 1.88 22.90
C PRO A 331 15.01 0.45 22.41
N GLN A 332 15.36 0.16 21.16
CA GLN A 332 15.18 -1.12 20.48
C GLN A 332 13.74 -1.61 20.41
N CYS A 333 12.76 -0.69 20.54
CA CYS A 333 11.35 -0.93 20.29
C CYS A 333 10.91 -0.11 19.07
N TYR A 334 10.59 -0.78 17.98
CA TYR A 334 10.25 -0.17 16.70
C TYR A 334 8.79 -0.42 16.36
N PHE A 335 8.21 0.52 15.61
CA PHE A 335 6.90 0.35 14.98
C PHE A 335 7.08 0.47 13.47
N ALA A 336 6.46 -0.42 12.69
CA ALA A 336 6.57 -0.44 11.24
C ALA A 336 5.21 -0.60 10.56
N GLY A 337 5.15 -0.18 9.30
CA GLY A 337 3.98 -0.31 8.46
C GLY A 337 3.00 0.84 8.57
N GLN A 338 1.85 0.64 7.95
CA GLN A 338 0.81 1.67 7.79
C GLN A 338 0.37 2.30 9.13
N MET A 339 0.41 1.54 10.21
CA MET A 339 0.05 2.05 11.55
C MET A 339 0.89 3.26 11.99
N THR A 340 2.09 3.46 11.44
CA THR A 340 2.98 4.59 11.77
C THR A 340 2.65 5.88 11.01
N GLY A 341 1.62 5.87 10.15
CA GLY A 341 1.25 7.01 9.31
C GLY A 341 1.95 7.05 7.94
N VAL A 342 2.72 6.01 7.58
CA VAL A 342 3.11 5.81 6.18
C VAL A 342 1.98 5.08 5.47
N GLU A 343 1.38 5.71 4.46
CA GLU A 343 0.21 5.17 3.77
C GLU A 343 0.60 4.45 2.48
N GLY A 344 0.21 3.18 2.37
CA GLY A 344 0.41 2.35 1.18
C GLY A 344 1.29 1.13 1.42
N TYR A 345 1.18 0.14 0.50
CA TYR A 345 1.89 -1.13 0.59
C TYR A 345 3.41 -0.99 0.52
N VAL A 346 3.89 -0.18 -0.42
CA VAL A 346 5.33 0.03 -0.64
C VAL A 346 5.93 0.81 0.51
N GLU A 347 5.24 1.83 0.99
CA GLU A 347 5.63 2.63 2.16
C GLU A 347 5.68 1.78 3.43
N SER A 348 4.69 0.89 3.60
CA SER A 348 4.68 -0.06 4.72
C SER A 348 5.89 -0.98 4.69
N ALA A 349 6.19 -1.59 3.54
CA ALA A 349 7.36 -2.44 3.37
C ALA A 349 8.68 -1.66 3.60
N ALA A 350 8.79 -0.45 3.05
CA ALA A 350 9.97 0.41 3.23
C ALA A 350 10.22 0.77 4.70
N SER A 351 9.16 1.04 5.47
CA SER A 351 9.31 1.27 6.91
C SER A 351 9.82 0.03 7.64
N GLY A 352 9.33 -1.16 7.27
CA GLY A 352 9.84 -2.44 7.78
C GLY A 352 11.31 -2.68 7.44
N LEU A 353 11.71 -2.34 6.20
CA LEU A 353 13.10 -2.39 5.77
C LEU A 353 14.00 -1.52 6.66
N LEU A 354 13.60 -0.26 6.87
CA LEU A 354 14.35 0.67 7.73
C LEU A 354 14.43 0.19 9.18
N CYS A 355 13.33 -0.32 9.75
CA CYS A 355 13.31 -0.88 11.10
C CYS A 355 14.26 -2.07 11.23
N GLY A 356 14.15 -3.05 10.32
CA GLY A 356 14.99 -4.25 10.35
C GLY A 356 16.47 -3.93 10.16
N LEU A 357 16.77 -3.00 9.25
CA LEU A 357 18.13 -2.56 8.99
C LEU A 357 18.72 -1.78 10.19
N SER A 358 17.95 -0.85 10.77
CA SER A 358 18.38 -0.05 11.93
C SER A 358 18.62 -0.91 13.16
N LEU A 359 17.62 -1.75 13.51
CA LEU A 359 17.73 -2.62 14.69
C LEU A 359 18.88 -3.63 14.54
N GLY A 360 19.03 -4.25 13.35
CA GLY A 360 20.11 -5.21 13.12
C GLY A 360 21.50 -4.59 13.22
N ARG A 361 21.68 -3.36 12.73
CA ARG A 361 22.94 -2.61 12.87
C ARG A 361 23.21 -2.23 14.33
N ASP A 362 22.18 -1.74 15.04
CA ASP A 362 22.29 -1.37 16.45
C ASP A 362 22.69 -2.57 17.30
N LEU A 363 22.08 -3.73 17.13
CA LEU A 363 22.43 -4.99 17.81
C LEU A 363 23.87 -5.44 17.53
N ARG A 364 24.41 -5.07 16.37
CA ARG A 364 25.82 -5.32 16.00
C ARG A 364 26.78 -4.23 16.49
N GLY A 365 26.30 -3.21 17.18
CA GLY A 365 27.08 -2.07 17.66
C GLY A 365 27.54 -1.10 16.57
N LEU A 366 26.86 -1.09 15.41
CA LEU A 366 27.17 -0.25 14.24
C LEU A 366 26.32 1.05 14.17
N GLY A 367 25.45 1.28 15.18
CA GLY A 367 24.51 2.39 15.21
C GLY A 367 23.33 2.21 14.24
N THR A 368 22.30 3.03 14.43
CA THR A 368 21.08 3.02 13.62
C THR A 368 21.29 3.66 12.24
N VAL A 369 20.29 3.50 11.36
CA VAL A 369 20.31 4.08 10.01
C VAL A 369 19.58 5.41 9.99
N GLU A 370 20.26 6.45 9.56
CA GLU A 370 19.65 7.74 9.24
C GLU A 370 19.85 8.05 7.76
N LEU A 371 18.77 7.98 7.00
CA LEU A 371 18.78 8.37 5.59
C LEU A 371 18.36 9.85 5.46
N PRO A 372 19.05 10.63 4.61
CA PRO A 372 18.73 12.03 4.41
C PRO A 372 17.43 12.22 3.65
N GLY A 373 16.79 13.37 3.82
CA GLY A 373 15.53 13.72 3.15
C GLY A 373 15.60 13.86 1.62
N ILE A 374 16.79 13.68 1.03
CA ILE A 374 16.97 13.55 -0.43
C ILE A 374 16.58 12.16 -0.94
N THR A 375 16.43 11.15 -0.06
CA THR A 375 15.93 9.83 -0.36
C THR A 375 14.43 9.75 -0.03
N ALA A 376 13.68 8.89 -0.72
CA ALA A 376 12.26 8.71 -0.44
C ALA A 376 12.04 8.08 0.95
N MET A 377 12.85 7.08 1.32
CA MET A 377 12.79 6.46 2.66
C MET A 377 13.15 7.45 3.77
N GLY A 378 14.22 8.25 3.62
CA GLY A 378 14.59 9.27 4.61
C GLY A 378 13.55 10.37 4.74
N ALA A 379 12.94 10.79 3.61
CA ALA A 379 11.85 11.77 3.62
C ALA A 379 10.60 11.26 4.36
N MET A 380 10.25 9.97 4.22
CA MET A 380 9.17 9.34 4.98
C MET A 380 9.49 9.28 6.48
N GLY A 381 10.69 8.84 6.85
CA GLY A 381 11.14 8.83 8.25
C GLY A 381 11.06 10.22 8.89
N ARG A 382 11.51 11.24 8.18
CA ARG A 382 11.39 12.63 8.63
C ARG A 382 9.93 13.07 8.78
N TYR A 383 9.05 12.71 7.84
CA TYR A 383 7.64 13.05 7.91
C TYR A 383 6.96 12.51 9.17
N ILE A 384 7.16 11.23 9.49
CA ILE A 384 6.50 10.59 10.65
C ILE A 384 7.10 11.01 12.00
N SER A 385 8.29 11.60 12.02
CA SER A 385 8.99 12.01 13.25
C SER A 385 8.93 13.52 13.53
N THR A 386 8.66 14.34 12.49
CA THR A 386 8.61 15.80 12.65
C THR A 386 7.33 16.25 13.34
N PRO A 387 7.40 17.03 14.43
CA PRO A 387 6.21 17.54 15.11
C PRO A 387 5.20 18.19 14.16
N ASN A 388 3.98 17.71 14.18
CA ASN A 388 2.87 18.17 13.35
C ASN A 388 1.55 17.96 14.09
N ARG A 389 0.82 19.04 14.37
CA ARG A 389 -0.48 18.97 15.08
C ARG A 389 -1.58 18.35 14.23
N ASP A 390 -1.50 18.56 12.91
CA ASP A 390 -2.47 18.05 11.94
C ASP A 390 -1.91 16.82 11.20
N PHE A 391 -1.20 15.95 11.93
CA PHE A 391 -0.59 14.74 11.36
C PHE A 391 -1.65 13.84 10.71
N GLN A 392 -1.40 13.47 9.46
CA GLN A 392 -2.26 12.60 8.67
C GLN A 392 -1.41 11.51 8.02
N PRO A 393 -1.93 10.28 7.87
CA PRO A 393 -1.25 9.28 7.06
C PRO A 393 -0.95 9.81 5.66
N MET A 394 0.26 9.53 5.14
CA MET A 394 0.69 10.08 3.85
C MET A 394 1.42 9.04 2.98
N ASN A 395 1.05 9.04 1.70
CA ASN A 395 1.79 8.32 0.67
C ASN A 395 3.14 9.01 0.38
N CYS A 396 4.11 8.24 -0.09
CA CYS A 396 5.34 8.80 -0.61
C CYS A 396 5.07 9.69 -1.83
N THR A 397 5.46 10.95 -1.73
CA THR A 397 5.34 11.96 -2.80
C THR A 397 6.64 12.74 -2.93
N PHE A 398 6.92 13.28 -4.12
CA PHE A 398 8.09 14.17 -4.30
C PHE A 398 8.01 15.46 -3.47
N GLY A 399 6.85 15.80 -2.93
CA GLY A 399 6.68 16.91 -2.01
C GLY A 399 7.32 16.68 -0.64
N LEU A 400 7.57 15.44 -0.25
CA LEU A 400 8.26 15.10 1.00
C LEU A 400 9.78 15.19 0.87
N LEU A 401 10.32 14.94 -0.33
CA LEU A 401 11.76 14.93 -0.56
C LEU A 401 12.33 16.34 -0.59
N ASP A 402 13.58 16.48 -0.15
CA ASP A 402 14.34 17.72 -0.31
C ASP A 402 14.52 18.02 -1.80
N GLY A 403 13.76 18.98 -2.31
CA GLY A 403 13.70 19.29 -3.73
C GLY A 403 14.97 19.92 -4.26
N LEU A 404 15.44 19.49 -5.43
CA LEU A 404 16.33 20.28 -6.27
C LEU A 404 15.48 21.25 -7.10
N LEU A 405 15.55 22.53 -6.74
CA LEU A 405 14.85 23.59 -7.50
C LEU A 405 15.69 24.14 -8.64
N VAL A 406 16.96 23.74 -8.72
CA VAL A 406 17.93 24.24 -9.70
C VAL A 406 18.69 23.10 -10.37
N ASP A 407 19.06 23.27 -11.64
CA ASP A 407 19.93 22.38 -12.39
C ASP A 407 21.43 22.56 -11.99
N LYS A 408 22.33 21.81 -12.67
CA LYS A 408 23.79 21.93 -12.46
C LYS A 408 24.36 23.35 -12.75
N GLN A 409 23.59 24.19 -13.44
CA GLN A 409 23.93 25.59 -13.78
C GLN A 409 23.21 26.60 -12.86
N HIS A 410 22.61 26.15 -11.74
CA HIS A 410 21.83 26.96 -10.79
C HIS A 410 20.58 27.60 -11.39
N LYS A 411 20.05 27.05 -12.51
CA LYS A 411 18.80 27.49 -13.11
C LYS A 411 17.63 26.64 -12.60
N LYS A 412 16.51 27.27 -12.32
CA LYS A 412 15.30 26.61 -11.87
C LYS A 412 14.76 25.63 -12.91
N ILE A 413 14.67 24.34 -12.58
CA ILE A 413 14.08 23.30 -13.44
C ILE A 413 12.56 23.50 -13.47
N ARG A 414 12.05 23.98 -14.60
CA ARG A 414 10.60 24.28 -14.77
C ARG A 414 9.80 23.06 -15.21
N ASN A 415 10.39 22.17 -16.02
CA ASN A 415 9.74 20.96 -16.45
C ASN A 415 9.59 19.98 -15.28
N LYS A 416 8.34 19.59 -14.98
CA LYS A 416 8.02 18.71 -13.86
C LYS A 416 8.67 17.35 -13.99
N GLN A 417 8.67 16.77 -15.19
CA GLN A 417 9.19 15.44 -15.46
C GLN A 417 10.72 15.41 -15.32
N GLU A 418 11.39 16.40 -15.90
CA GLU A 418 12.84 16.58 -15.78
C GLU A 418 13.25 16.75 -14.30
N ARG A 419 12.53 17.61 -13.56
CA ARG A 419 12.78 17.80 -12.13
C ARG A 419 12.67 16.52 -11.34
N TYR A 420 11.64 15.68 -11.60
CA TYR A 420 11.45 14.42 -10.91
C TYR A 420 12.53 13.40 -11.28
N THR A 421 12.99 13.37 -12.52
CA THR A 421 14.13 12.54 -12.94
C THR A 421 15.39 12.93 -12.18
N VAL A 422 15.71 14.22 -12.09
CA VAL A 422 16.92 14.70 -11.38
C VAL A 422 16.86 14.39 -9.89
N ILE A 423 15.68 14.52 -9.25
CA ILE A 423 15.49 14.14 -7.83
C ILE A 423 15.75 12.65 -7.65
N SER A 424 15.19 11.80 -8.52
CA SER A 424 15.36 10.36 -8.45
C SER A 424 16.80 9.91 -8.69
N GLU A 425 17.47 10.47 -9.68
CA GLU A 425 18.89 10.19 -9.95
C GLU A 425 19.80 10.56 -8.77
N ARG A 426 19.54 11.71 -8.13
CA ARG A 426 20.27 12.15 -6.95
C ARG A 426 20.10 11.18 -5.79
N SER A 427 18.86 10.76 -5.51
CA SER A 427 18.58 9.81 -4.45
C SER A 427 19.28 8.48 -4.69
N LEU A 428 19.11 7.91 -5.88
CA LEU A 428 19.70 6.62 -6.24
C LEU A 428 21.24 6.65 -6.28
N SER A 429 21.83 7.77 -6.71
CA SER A 429 23.30 7.93 -6.64
C SER A 429 23.79 7.88 -5.20
N TYR A 430 23.14 8.68 -4.33
CA TYR A 430 23.48 8.68 -2.89
C TYR A 430 23.35 7.27 -2.28
N LEU A 431 22.26 6.57 -2.56
CA LEU A 431 22.03 5.25 -1.97
C LEU A 431 22.99 4.19 -2.47
N ARG A 432 23.41 4.19 -3.74
CA ARG A 432 24.42 3.26 -4.24
C ARG A 432 25.75 3.41 -3.49
N ASP A 433 26.17 4.65 -3.27
CA ASP A 433 27.39 4.94 -2.50
C ASP A 433 27.21 4.50 -1.04
N TRP A 434 26.08 4.85 -0.44
CA TRP A 434 25.77 4.53 0.95
C TRP A 434 25.67 2.99 1.20
N VAL A 435 24.99 2.24 0.32
CA VAL A 435 24.88 0.77 0.43
C VAL A 435 26.28 0.11 0.36
N THR A 436 27.15 0.64 -0.51
CA THR A 436 28.53 0.15 -0.65
C THR A 436 29.35 0.43 0.62
N GLU A 437 29.27 1.63 1.17
CA GLU A 437 29.97 2.03 2.40
C GLU A 437 29.48 1.26 3.63
N MET A 438 28.18 1.06 3.73
CA MET A 438 27.55 0.41 4.90
C MET A 438 27.55 -1.11 4.82
N GLN A 439 27.94 -1.69 3.69
CA GLN A 439 27.93 -3.15 3.43
C GLN A 439 26.56 -3.79 3.70
N VAL A 440 25.51 -3.16 3.19
CA VAL A 440 24.10 -3.56 3.35
C VAL A 440 23.65 -4.52 2.24
#